data_44ba8eac7b31941f6a272a4e5526f8ea
#
_entry.id   44ba8eac7b31941f6a272a4e5526f8ea
#
_cell.length_a   1.000
_cell.length_b   1.000
_cell.length_c   1.000
_cell.angle_alpha   90.00
_cell.angle_beta   90.00
_cell.angle_gamma   90.00
#
_symmetry.space_group_name_H-M   'P 1'
#
loop_
_entity.id
_entity.type
_entity.pdbx_description
1 polymer ?
#
loop_
_entity_poly.entity_id
_entity_poly.type
_entity_poly.pdbx_seq_one_letter_code
_entity_poly.pdbx_strand_id
1 'polypeptide(L)'
;DAITTGHTNTFLGEVAGGATTTGYTNAAIGSGALSSNSTGSDNVAVGISALAANTTANNNTAVGRSALTASTTGDLNTAVGKDSLNACTTGYRNTAMGVDSLNDLTTGGYNSGFGQHALNKITTGTYNVAIGYNSGGVTTTGSNNITLGSDSATTAVDSDGQCTLGSSSITNLRCNDTSISALSDLRDKTNVVDIPLGLSFLNTVRPVSFDWDRRDGSMAGKKDFGFIAQELKVAEDATIYADHMRLVCEENPDRLEADPMKMFPVLVKAIQELSKELDELKQWKKDY
;
A
#
# COMPACT_ATOMS: atom_id res chain seq x y z
N ASP A 1 7.72 -16.29 -42.70
CA ASP A 1 8.30 -15.57 -41.55
C ASP A 1 8.35 -14.09 -41.88
N ALA A 2 7.82 -13.25 -40.98
CA ALA A 2 7.77 -11.81 -41.20
C ALA A 2 9.09 -11.09 -40.90
N ILE A 3 10.10 -11.81 -40.39
CA ILE A 3 11.42 -11.22 -40.01
C ILE A 3 12.10 -10.64 -41.23
N THR A 4 12.38 -9.34 -41.20
CA THR A 4 13.06 -8.61 -42.28
C THR A 4 14.51 -8.28 -41.93
N THR A 5 14.74 -7.67 -40.77
CA THR A 5 16.08 -7.32 -40.25
C THR A 5 16.28 -7.72 -38.78
N GLY A 6 15.23 -8.27 -38.14
CA GLY A 6 15.36 -8.78 -36.77
C GLY A 6 16.36 -9.92 -36.67
N HIS A 7 17.13 -9.94 -35.59
CA HIS A 7 18.17 -10.94 -35.39
C HIS A 7 18.22 -11.41 -33.93
N THR A 8 18.90 -12.53 -33.68
CA THR A 8 19.13 -13.10 -32.35
C THR A 8 17.82 -13.46 -31.61
N ASN A 9 16.76 -13.79 -32.38
CA ASN A 9 15.49 -14.21 -31.82
C ASN A 9 15.41 -15.74 -31.68
N THR A 10 14.77 -16.26 -30.63
CA THR A 10 14.49 -17.67 -30.42
C THR A 10 12.98 -17.88 -30.31
N PHE A 11 12.36 -18.54 -31.27
CA PHE A 11 10.91 -18.79 -31.30
C PHE A 11 10.62 -20.30 -31.37
N LEU A 12 9.79 -20.79 -30.43
CA LEU A 12 9.39 -22.18 -30.38
C LEU A 12 7.90 -22.29 -30.02
N GLY A 13 7.08 -22.67 -30.96
CA GLY A 13 5.65 -22.84 -30.81
C GLY A 13 4.88 -22.33 -32.02
N GLU A 14 3.61 -22.70 -32.12
CA GLU A 14 2.71 -22.23 -33.16
C GLU A 14 2.55 -20.70 -33.06
N VAL A 15 2.80 -19.98 -34.13
CA VAL A 15 2.77 -18.51 -34.28
C VAL A 15 3.62 -17.74 -33.23
N ALA A 16 4.58 -18.40 -32.56
CA ALA A 16 5.49 -17.72 -31.65
C ALA A 16 6.33 -16.69 -32.43
N GLY A 17 6.31 -15.40 -31.98
CA GLY A 17 7.00 -14.29 -32.64
C GLY A 17 6.49 -14.00 -34.07
N GLY A 18 5.29 -14.46 -34.45
CA GLY A 18 4.84 -14.54 -35.84
C GLY A 18 4.77 -13.22 -36.62
N ALA A 19 4.60 -12.09 -35.95
CA ALA A 19 4.57 -10.75 -36.56
C ALA A 19 5.91 -9.99 -36.45
N THR A 20 6.96 -10.59 -35.89
CA THR A 20 8.24 -9.89 -35.68
C THR A 20 8.90 -9.52 -37.01
N THR A 21 9.20 -8.23 -37.20
CA THR A 21 9.85 -7.72 -38.41
C THR A 21 11.28 -7.27 -38.15
N THR A 22 11.48 -6.30 -37.26
CA THR A 22 12.76 -5.71 -36.92
C THR A 22 13.19 -5.91 -35.48
N GLY A 23 12.30 -6.44 -34.61
CA GLY A 23 12.61 -6.76 -33.21
C GLY A 23 13.75 -7.77 -33.09
N TYR A 24 14.60 -7.61 -32.10
CA TYR A 24 15.80 -8.43 -31.89
C TYR A 24 15.89 -8.93 -30.43
N THR A 25 16.69 -9.95 -30.19
CA THR A 25 16.99 -10.54 -28.89
C THR A 25 15.73 -11.00 -28.13
N ASN A 26 14.69 -11.43 -28.82
CA ASN A 26 13.47 -11.94 -28.18
C ASN A 26 13.52 -13.45 -28.02
N ALA A 27 13.03 -13.97 -26.90
CA ALA A 27 12.80 -15.38 -26.68
C ALA A 27 11.28 -15.63 -26.49
N ALA A 28 10.64 -16.36 -27.42
CA ALA A 28 9.23 -16.71 -27.34
C ALA A 28 9.05 -18.23 -27.42
N ILE A 29 8.55 -18.83 -26.34
CA ILE A 29 8.33 -20.27 -26.21
C ILE A 29 6.89 -20.53 -25.80
N GLY A 30 6.08 -21.10 -26.67
CA GLY A 30 4.67 -21.42 -26.46
C GLY A 30 3.80 -20.94 -27.62
N SER A 31 2.64 -21.58 -27.80
CA SER A 31 1.67 -21.17 -28.82
C SER A 31 1.22 -19.74 -28.57
N GLY A 32 1.32 -18.85 -29.57
CA GLY A 32 0.94 -17.45 -29.49
C GLY A 32 1.84 -16.57 -28.66
N ALA A 33 2.96 -17.05 -28.14
CA ALA A 33 3.92 -16.21 -27.40
C ALA A 33 4.50 -15.13 -28.32
N LEU A 34 4.45 -13.83 -27.91
CA LEU A 34 4.91 -12.68 -28.70
C LEU A 34 4.32 -12.62 -30.14
N SER A 35 3.12 -13.15 -30.34
CA SER A 35 2.57 -13.34 -31.70
C SER A 35 2.35 -12.04 -32.47
N SER A 36 2.08 -10.91 -31.81
CA SER A 36 1.85 -9.59 -32.42
C SER A 36 3.07 -8.68 -32.41
N ASN A 37 4.21 -9.13 -31.88
CA ASN A 37 5.41 -8.29 -31.78
C ASN A 37 5.92 -7.89 -33.14
N SER A 38 6.06 -6.59 -33.38
CA SER A 38 6.61 -6.10 -34.66
C SER A 38 8.07 -5.62 -34.49
N THR A 39 8.31 -4.68 -33.61
CA THR A 39 9.62 -4.03 -33.44
C THR A 39 10.17 -4.16 -32.02
N GLY A 40 9.37 -4.67 -31.06
CA GLY A 40 9.81 -4.85 -29.67
C GLY A 40 11.00 -5.79 -29.55
N SER A 41 11.92 -5.46 -28.66
CA SER A 41 13.20 -6.15 -28.47
C SER A 41 13.45 -6.52 -27.01
N ASP A 42 14.37 -7.45 -26.77
CA ASP A 42 14.81 -7.85 -25.43
C ASP A 42 13.65 -8.41 -24.55
N ASN A 43 12.67 -9.05 -25.17
CA ASN A 43 11.53 -9.63 -24.45
C ASN A 43 11.69 -11.14 -24.26
N VAL A 44 11.27 -11.64 -23.11
CA VAL A 44 11.15 -13.06 -22.79
C VAL A 44 9.68 -13.41 -22.59
N ALA A 45 9.14 -14.30 -23.41
CA ALA A 45 7.78 -14.78 -23.35
C ALA A 45 7.75 -16.30 -23.34
N VAL A 46 7.46 -16.91 -22.17
CA VAL A 46 7.39 -18.37 -22.01
C VAL A 46 6.02 -18.76 -21.50
N GLY A 47 5.22 -19.38 -22.35
CA GLY A 47 3.87 -19.80 -22.04
C GLY A 47 2.90 -19.52 -23.17
N ILE A 48 1.74 -20.20 -23.16
CA ILE A 48 0.68 -19.95 -24.14
C ILE A 48 0.21 -18.51 -24.00
N SER A 49 0.20 -17.74 -25.10
CA SER A 49 -0.22 -16.34 -25.18
C SER A 49 0.55 -15.39 -24.23
N ALA A 50 1.76 -15.73 -23.79
CA ALA A 50 2.61 -14.80 -23.05
C ALA A 50 3.01 -13.63 -23.97
N LEU A 51 2.81 -12.35 -23.54
CA LEU A 51 3.07 -11.14 -24.32
C LEU A 51 2.42 -11.14 -25.72
N ALA A 52 1.26 -11.78 -25.89
CA ALA A 52 0.66 -12.00 -27.21
C ALA A 52 0.35 -10.71 -27.97
N ALA A 53 -0.13 -9.66 -27.27
CA ALA A 53 -0.47 -8.37 -27.88
C ALA A 53 0.71 -7.39 -28.02
N ASN A 54 1.90 -7.75 -27.55
CA ASN A 54 3.05 -6.86 -27.62
C ASN A 54 3.32 -6.42 -29.07
N THR A 55 3.47 -5.12 -29.30
CA THR A 55 3.78 -4.60 -30.65
C THR A 55 5.20 -4.00 -30.69
N THR A 56 5.47 -3.09 -29.77
CA THR A 56 6.71 -2.30 -29.78
C THR A 56 7.46 -2.27 -28.45
N ALA A 57 6.85 -2.83 -27.40
CA ALA A 57 7.43 -2.78 -26.04
C ALA A 57 8.68 -3.64 -25.91
N ASN A 58 9.58 -3.19 -25.05
CA ASN A 58 10.90 -3.77 -24.85
C ASN A 58 11.14 -4.19 -23.40
N ASN A 59 12.11 -5.06 -23.19
CA ASN A 59 12.60 -5.44 -21.85
C ASN A 59 11.54 -6.02 -20.94
N ASN A 60 10.55 -6.74 -21.47
CA ASN A 60 9.55 -7.43 -20.68
C ASN A 60 9.91 -8.90 -20.47
N THR A 61 9.63 -9.40 -19.28
CA THR A 61 9.71 -10.82 -18.95
C THR A 61 8.33 -11.34 -18.60
N ALA A 62 7.79 -12.25 -19.38
CA ALA A 62 6.51 -12.91 -19.15
C ALA A 62 6.68 -14.43 -19.12
N VAL A 63 6.48 -15.04 -17.97
CA VAL A 63 6.58 -16.49 -17.79
C VAL A 63 5.30 -17.02 -17.18
N GLY A 64 4.53 -17.73 -17.96
CA GLY A 64 3.23 -18.27 -17.58
C GLY A 64 2.19 -18.12 -18.69
N ARG A 65 1.15 -18.95 -18.64
CA ARG A 65 0.01 -18.81 -19.55
C ARG A 65 -0.61 -17.44 -19.37
N SER A 66 -0.78 -16.70 -20.46
CA SER A 66 -1.41 -15.38 -20.50
C SER A 66 -0.72 -14.31 -19.62
N ALA A 67 0.55 -14.49 -19.23
CA ALA A 67 1.32 -13.44 -18.57
C ALA A 67 1.52 -12.26 -19.53
N LEU A 68 1.21 -11.03 -19.09
CA LEU A 68 1.29 -9.79 -19.90
C LEU A 68 0.55 -9.87 -21.26
N THR A 69 -0.53 -10.63 -21.35
CA THR A 69 -1.19 -10.89 -22.65
C THR A 69 -1.64 -9.62 -23.36
N ALA A 70 -2.18 -8.62 -22.64
CA ALA A 70 -2.73 -7.40 -23.24
C ALA A 70 -1.66 -6.29 -23.46
N SER A 71 -0.40 -6.49 -23.06
CA SER A 71 0.63 -5.46 -23.16
C SER A 71 0.94 -5.13 -24.61
N THR A 72 0.81 -3.85 -24.96
CA THR A 72 1.09 -3.36 -26.31
C THR A 72 2.39 -2.56 -26.39
N THR A 73 2.54 -1.58 -25.53
CA THR A 73 3.65 -0.63 -25.49
C THR A 73 4.30 -0.45 -24.12
N GLY A 74 3.84 -1.19 -23.09
CA GLY A 74 4.37 -1.11 -21.73
C GLY A 74 5.72 -1.80 -21.60
N ASP A 75 6.77 -1.06 -21.25
CA ASP A 75 8.14 -1.54 -21.14
C ASP A 75 8.51 -1.97 -19.71
N LEU A 76 9.57 -2.78 -19.59
CA LEU A 76 10.24 -3.06 -18.31
C LEU A 76 9.35 -3.77 -17.26
N ASN A 77 8.38 -4.56 -17.69
CA ASN A 77 7.54 -5.34 -16.80
C ASN A 77 8.10 -6.76 -16.62
N THR A 78 7.95 -7.29 -15.42
CA THR A 78 8.21 -8.69 -15.09
C THR A 78 6.93 -9.35 -14.59
N ALA A 79 6.45 -10.35 -15.29
CA ALA A 79 5.26 -11.12 -14.96
C ALA A 79 5.61 -12.63 -14.92
N VAL A 80 5.52 -13.22 -13.75
CA VAL A 80 5.76 -14.65 -13.55
C VAL A 80 4.57 -15.27 -12.85
N GLY A 81 3.85 -16.08 -13.56
CA GLY A 81 2.63 -16.76 -13.10
C GLY A 81 1.52 -16.71 -14.15
N LYS A 82 0.59 -17.63 -14.04
CA LYS A 82 -0.59 -17.64 -14.91
C LYS A 82 -1.38 -16.34 -14.68
N ASP A 83 -1.79 -15.69 -15.79
CA ASP A 83 -2.59 -14.46 -15.80
C ASP A 83 -1.99 -13.30 -14.98
N SER A 84 -0.68 -13.30 -14.69
CA SER A 84 0.00 -12.16 -14.06
C SER A 84 0.09 -10.97 -15.03
N LEU A 85 -0.23 -9.75 -14.56
CA LEU A 85 -0.32 -8.53 -15.39
C LEU A 85 -1.15 -8.71 -16.67
N ASN A 86 -2.18 -9.53 -16.63
CA ASN A 86 -2.94 -9.93 -17.82
C ASN A 86 -3.59 -8.74 -18.57
N ALA A 87 -4.21 -7.80 -17.83
CA ALA A 87 -4.89 -6.64 -18.41
C ALA A 87 -3.96 -5.44 -18.69
N CYS A 88 -2.66 -5.55 -18.40
CA CYS A 88 -1.72 -4.44 -18.54
C CYS A 88 -1.52 -4.07 -20.01
N THR A 89 -1.95 -2.87 -20.40
CA THR A 89 -1.84 -2.39 -21.80
C THR A 89 -0.59 -1.54 -22.02
N THR A 90 -0.45 -0.47 -21.25
CA THR A 90 0.64 0.51 -21.35
C THR A 90 1.40 0.70 -20.04
N GLY A 91 1.00 0.00 -18.96
CA GLY A 91 1.70 0.03 -17.68
C GLY A 91 3.17 -0.38 -17.82
N TYR A 92 4.04 0.17 -17.01
CA TYR A 92 5.47 0.00 -17.15
C TYR A 92 6.18 -0.16 -15.80
N ARG A 93 7.33 -0.84 -15.81
CA ARG A 93 8.15 -1.07 -14.60
C ARG A 93 7.39 -1.74 -13.45
N ASN A 94 6.49 -2.66 -13.78
CA ASN A 94 5.77 -3.44 -12.80
C ASN A 94 6.42 -4.82 -12.63
N THR A 95 6.39 -5.34 -11.41
CA THR A 95 6.82 -6.70 -11.10
C THR A 95 5.65 -7.48 -10.49
N ALA A 96 5.21 -8.53 -11.14
CA ALA A 96 4.15 -9.43 -10.70
C ALA A 96 4.68 -10.87 -10.63
N MET A 97 4.72 -11.44 -9.44
CA MET A 97 5.15 -12.82 -9.23
C MET A 97 4.10 -13.60 -8.45
N GLY A 98 3.31 -14.38 -9.15
CA GLY A 98 2.21 -15.18 -8.62
C GLY A 98 1.06 -15.27 -9.62
N VAL A 99 0.22 -16.28 -9.46
CA VAL A 99 -1.01 -16.43 -10.25
C VAL A 99 -1.92 -15.23 -9.98
N ASP A 100 -2.44 -14.60 -11.05
CA ASP A 100 -3.33 -13.42 -10.98
C ASP A 100 -2.74 -12.23 -10.19
N SER A 101 -1.43 -12.14 -10.02
CA SER A 101 -0.79 -10.96 -9.43
C SER A 101 -0.90 -9.78 -10.39
N LEU A 102 -1.34 -8.59 -9.90
CA LEU A 102 -1.54 -7.38 -10.71
C LEU A 102 -2.44 -7.61 -11.95
N ASN A 103 -3.40 -8.54 -11.85
CA ASN A 103 -4.19 -9.00 -13.00
C ASN A 103 -4.94 -7.87 -13.71
N ASP A 104 -5.62 -6.99 -12.97
CA ASP A 104 -6.49 -5.93 -13.49
C ASP A 104 -5.74 -4.62 -13.81
N LEU A 105 -4.42 -4.57 -13.59
CA LEU A 105 -3.61 -3.38 -13.86
C LEU A 105 -3.67 -3.04 -15.36
N THR A 106 -4.01 -1.80 -15.70
CA THR A 106 -4.09 -1.33 -17.09
C THR A 106 -2.93 -0.42 -17.49
N THR A 107 -2.75 0.68 -16.77
CA THR A 107 -1.81 1.75 -17.12
C THR A 107 -0.85 2.14 -15.98
N GLY A 108 -1.10 1.65 -14.75
CA GLY A 108 -0.25 1.94 -13.59
C GLY A 108 1.21 1.49 -13.78
N GLY A 109 2.11 2.15 -13.08
CA GLY A 109 3.55 1.84 -13.16
C GLY A 109 4.21 1.71 -11.79
N TYR A 110 5.40 1.09 -11.76
CA TYR A 110 6.20 0.91 -10.55
C TYR A 110 5.53 0.10 -9.42
N ASN A 111 4.60 -0.79 -9.75
CA ASN A 111 3.98 -1.65 -8.75
C ASN A 111 4.75 -2.98 -8.60
N SER A 112 4.82 -3.50 -7.39
CA SER A 112 5.47 -4.77 -7.06
C SER A 112 4.50 -5.68 -6.30
N GLY A 113 4.04 -6.75 -6.93
CA GLY A 113 3.14 -7.75 -6.36
C GLY A 113 3.80 -9.12 -6.26
N PHE A 114 4.00 -9.62 -5.06
CA PHE A 114 4.60 -10.92 -4.79
C PHE A 114 3.62 -11.83 -4.03
N GLY A 115 3.02 -12.76 -4.70
CA GLY A 115 2.05 -13.71 -4.17
C GLY A 115 0.84 -13.87 -5.08
N GLN A 116 0.13 -14.98 -4.94
CA GLN A 116 -1.12 -15.19 -5.65
C GLN A 116 -2.12 -14.07 -5.28
N HIS A 117 -2.75 -13.47 -6.29
CA HIS A 117 -3.69 -12.33 -6.15
C HIS A 117 -3.11 -11.06 -5.47
N ALA A 118 -1.78 -10.92 -5.36
CA ALA A 118 -1.20 -9.67 -4.86
C ALA A 118 -1.57 -8.50 -5.79
N LEU A 119 -2.17 -7.42 -5.27
CA LEU A 119 -2.67 -6.26 -6.03
C LEU A 119 -3.56 -6.62 -7.23
N ASN A 120 -4.34 -7.69 -7.14
CA ASN A 120 -5.09 -8.19 -8.29
C ASN A 120 -6.16 -7.23 -8.83
N LYS A 121 -6.67 -6.31 -8.01
CA LYS A 121 -7.71 -5.34 -8.38
C LYS A 121 -7.18 -3.96 -8.75
N ILE A 122 -5.87 -3.74 -8.64
CA ILE A 122 -5.30 -2.44 -9.00
C ILE A 122 -5.47 -2.18 -10.50
N THR A 123 -5.84 -0.95 -10.86
CA THR A 123 -6.09 -0.57 -12.27
C THR A 123 -5.10 0.47 -12.78
N THR A 124 -4.99 1.60 -12.09
CA THR A 124 -4.17 2.75 -12.49
C THR A 124 -3.20 3.22 -11.39
N GLY A 125 -3.29 2.67 -10.18
CA GLY A 125 -2.40 3.01 -9.06
C GLY A 125 -0.93 2.80 -9.39
N THR A 126 -0.06 3.56 -8.74
CA THR A 126 1.39 3.55 -8.98
C THR A 126 2.17 3.41 -7.67
N TYR A 127 3.41 2.92 -7.76
CA TYR A 127 4.33 2.81 -6.62
C TYR A 127 3.79 1.97 -5.44
N ASN A 128 2.99 0.96 -5.70
CA ASN A 128 2.48 0.07 -4.65
C ASN A 128 3.35 -1.18 -4.51
N VAL A 129 3.55 -1.62 -3.27
CA VAL A 129 4.22 -2.87 -2.93
C VAL A 129 3.26 -3.77 -2.16
N ALA A 130 3.06 -5.00 -2.63
CA ALA A 130 2.26 -6.00 -1.94
C ALA A 130 2.97 -7.35 -1.89
N ILE A 131 3.10 -7.91 -0.71
CA ILE A 131 3.76 -9.19 -0.49
C ILE A 131 2.86 -10.10 0.34
N GLY A 132 2.43 -11.19 -0.23
CA GLY A 132 1.56 -12.19 0.39
C GLY A 132 0.35 -12.54 -0.47
N TYR A 133 -0.33 -13.63 -0.11
CA TYR A 133 -1.59 -14.01 -0.75
C TYR A 133 -2.62 -12.88 -0.59
N ASN A 134 -3.25 -12.44 -1.70
CA ASN A 134 -4.29 -11.41 -1.73
C ASN A 134 -3.89 -10.09 -1.00
N SER A 135 -2.58 -9.81 -0.88
CA SER A 135 -2.07 -8.57 -0.30
C SER A 135 -2.41 -7.39 -1.19
N GLY A 136 -2.94 -6.31 -0.63
CA GLY A 136 -3.41 -5.14 -1.40
C GLY A 136 -4.68 -5.40 -2.22
N GLY A 137 -5.40 -6.49 -1.96
CA GLY A 137 -6.54 -6.94 -2.77
C GLY A 137 -7.77 -6.03 -2.79
N VAL A 138 -7.79 -4.92 -2.06
CA VAL A 138 -8.85 -3.89 -2.14
C VAL A 138 -8.42 -2.65 -2.92
N THR A 139 -7.11 -2.41 -3.07
CA THR A 139 -6.57 -1.22 -3.75
C THR A 139 -6.91 -1.25 -5.23
N THR A 140 -7.50 -0.18 -5.76
CA THR A 140 -7.84 -0.05 -7.20
C THR A 140 -7.09 1.08 -7.87
N THR A 141 -7.12 2.29 -7.34
CA THR A 141 -6.48 3.49 -7.88
C THR A 141 -5.44 4.10 -6.96
N GLY A 142 -5.40 3.67 -5.70
CA GLY A 142 -4.46 4.17 -4.68
C GLY A 142 -3.00 3.95 -5.06
N SER A 143 -2.14 4.84 -4.59
CA SER A 143 -0.71 4.89 -4.91
C SER A 143 0.17 5.00 -3.66
N ASN A 144 1.46 4.65 -3.81
CA ASN A 144 2.46 4.74 -2.73
C ASN A 144 2.12 3.88 -1.48
N ASN A 145 1.42 2.77 -1.65
CA ASN A 145 1.05 1.90 -0.55
C ASN A 145 1.99 0.70 -0.41
N ILE A 146 2.20 0.28 0.82
CA ILE A 146 2.92 -0.95 1.17
C ILE A 146 1.98 -1.85 1.96
N THR A 147 1.74 -3.07 1.47
CA THR A 147 0.93 -4.08 2.16
C THR A 147 1.73 -5.37 2.29
N LEU A 148 1.98 -5.81 3.51
CA LEU A 148 2.77 -7.01 3.80
C LEU A 148 1.96 -8.01 4.63
N GLY A 149 1.81 -9.20 4.12
CA GLY A 149 1.10 -10.31 4.76
C GLY A 149 -0.12 -10.77 3.96
N SER A 150 -0.58 -11.99 4.24
CA SER A 150 -1.81 -12.51 3.62
C SER A 150 -3.00 -11.62 3.97
N ASP A 151 -3.83 -11.31 2.98
CA ASP A 151 -5.02 -10.46 3.12
C ASP A 151 -4.78 -9.11 3.79
N SER A 152 -3.53 -8.62 3.78
CA SER A 152 -3.24 -7.24 4.20
C SER A 152 -3.80 -6.26 3.17
N ALA A 153 -4.43 -5.18 3.62
CA ALA A 153 -5.14 -4.27 2.74
C ALA A 153 -5.00 -2.81 3.18
N THR A 154 -5.14 -1.90 2.24
CA THR A 154 -5.36 -0.47 2.51
C THR A 154 -6.73 -0.23 3.14
N THR A 155 -6.94 0.93 3.74
CA THR A 155 -8.22 1.27 4.40
C THR A 155 -9.36 1.47 3.40
N ALA A 156 -9.06 1.97 2.19
CA ALA A 156 -10.01 2.15 1.09
C ALA A 156 -9.36 1.81 -0.26
N VAL A 157 -10.17 1.74 -1.30
CA VAL A 157 -9.76 1.35 -2.65
C VAL A 157 -8.84 2.36 -3.35
N ASP A 158 -8.90 3.60 -2.94
CA ASP A 158 -8.16 4.75 -3.46
C ASP A 158 -7.16 5.36 -2.46
N SER A 159 -6.94 4.69 -1.32
CA SER A 159 -5.99 5.17 -0.30
C SER A 159 -4.58 5.33 -0.83
N ASP A 160 -3.92 6.43 -0.47
CA ASP A 160 -2.54 6.73 -0.81
C ASP A 160 -1.62 6.75 0.42
N GLY A 161 -0.36 6.33 0.22
CA GLY A 161 0.70 6.50 1.21
C GLY A 161 0.57 5.68 2.48
N GLN A 162 -0.15 4.57 2.45
CA GLN A 162 -0.33 3.70 3.61
C GLN A 162 0.71 2.59 3.68
N CYS A 163 1.09 2.22 4.91
CA CYS A 163 1.89 1.04 5.19
C CYS A 163 1.12 0.11 6.13
N THR A 164 0.65 -1.02 5.60
CA THR A 164 -0.11 -2.02 6.35
C THR A 164 0.73 -3.28 6.56
N LEU A 165 0.96 -3.64 7.82
CA LEU A 165 1.68 -4.84 8.22
C LEU A 165 0.70 -5.88 8.77
N GLY A 166 0.40 -6.91 7.98
CA GLY A 166 -0.51 -7.98 8.34
C GLY A 166 -1.98 -7.66 8.13
N SER A 167 -2.83 -8.63 8.37
CA SER A 167 -4.29 -8.54 8.32
C SER A 167 -4.89 -8.62 9.72
N SER A 168 -6.22 -8.64 9.80
CA SER A 168 -6.96 -8.85 11.05
C SER A 168 -6.60 -10.14 11.81
N SER A 169 -5.98 -11.10 11.13
CA SER A 169 -5.50 -12.35 11.73
C SER A 169 -4.17 -12.22 12.47
N ILE A 170 -3.44 -11.12 12.29
CA ILE A 170 -2.19 -10.86 13.02
C ILE A 170 -2.53 -10.31 14.41
N THR A 171 -2.16 -11.06 15.43
CA THR A 171 -2.44 -10.70 16.83
C THR A 171 -1.24 -10.15 17.58
N ASN A 172 -0.02 -10.28 17.03
CA ASN A 172 1.20 -9.78 17.63
C ASN A 172 2.19 -9.30 16.57
N LEU A 173 2.62 -8.07 16.67
CA LEU A 173 3.80 -7.56 15.97
C LEU A 173 4.99 -7.64 16.93
N ARG A 174 6.00 -8.44 16.60
CA ARG A 174 7.19 -8.63 17.44
C ARG A 174 8.39 -7.98 16.78
N CYS A 175 8.97 -7.01 17.47
CA CYS A 175 10.19 -6.33 17.08
C CYS A 175 11.17 -6.34 18.27
N ASN A 176 12.47 -6.50 18.02
CA ASN A 176 13.48 -6.36 19.08
C ASN A 176 13.59 -4.91 19.57
N ASP A 177 13.33 -3.96 18.68
CA ASP A 177 13.23 -2.53 18.99
C ASP A 177 11.83 -2.05 18.61
N THR A 178 11.16 -1.41 19.54
CA THR A 178 9.81 -0.85 19.36
C THR A 178 9.82 0.65 19.08
N SER A 179 11.00 1.27 19.00
CA SER A 179 11.10 2.70 18.68
C SER A 179 10.82 2.95 17.21
N ILE A 180 9.79 3.76 16.95
CA ILE A 180 9.49 4.32 15.65
C ILE A 180 9.92 5.78 15.68
N SER A 181 11.03 6.12 14.99
CA SER A 181 11.53 7.49 14.93
C SER A 181 10.81 8.26 13.84
N ALA A 182 10.26 9.41 14.20
CA ALA A 182 9.71 10.37 13.26
C ALA A 182 10.66 11.56 13.07
N LEU A 183 10.70 12.11 11.84
CA LEU A 183 11.43 13.35 11.59
C LEU A 183 10.89 14.47 12.48
N SER A 184 11.77 15.14 13.24
CA SER A 184 11.40 16.21 14.18
C SER A 184 12.42 17.35 14.23
N ASP A 185 13.19 17.56 13.15
CA ASP A 185 14.16 18.63 13.03
C ASP A 185 13.44 19.99 12.96
N LEU A 186 13.96 20.99 13.68
CA LEU A 186 13.42 22.35 13.66
C LEU A 186 13.46 22.98 12.27
N ARG A 187 14.46 22.61 11.45
CA ARG A 187 14.62 23.11 10.07
C ARG A 187 13.48 22.70 9.13
N ASP A 188 12.76 21.62 9.48
CA ASP A 188 11.62 21.09 8.72
C ASP A 188 10.28 21.60 9.27
N LYS A 189 10.29 22.57 10.19
CA LYS A 189 9.10 23.09 10.88
C LYS A 189 8.98 24.59 10.72
N THR A 190 7.77 25.06 10.58
CA THR A 190 7.43 26.49 10.57
C THR A 190 6.36 26.77 11.62
N ASN A 191 6.24 28.02 12.06
CA ASN A 191 5.22 28.47 13.03
C ASN A 191 5.22 27.66 14.33
N VAL A 192 6.41 27.35 14.85
CA VAL A 192 6.56 26.61 16.10
C VAL A 192 6.12 27.50 17.27
N VAL A 193 5.05 27.09 17.93
CA VAL A 193 4.46 27.76 19.10
C VAL A 193 4.19 26.76 20.21
N ASP A 194 4.07 27.23 21.44
CA ASP A 194 3.69 26.40 22.57
C ASP A 194 2.28 25.81 22.35
N ILE A 195 2.12 24.53 22.70
CA ILE A 195 0.82 23.86 22.58
C ILE A 195 -0.16 24.45 23.63
N PRO A 196 -1.34 24.92 23.22
CA PRO A 196 -2.31 25.49 24.16
C PRO A 196 -3.25 24.45 24.77
N LEU A 197 -3.23 23.24 24.26
CA LEU A 197 -4.05 22.11 24.75
C LEU A 197 -3.31 21.37 25.86
N GLY A 198 -3.89 21.33 27.05
CA GLY A 198 -3.33 20.67 28.22
C GLY A 198 -4.42 19.98 29.04
N LEU A 199 -4.46 20.25 30.35
CA LEU A 199 -5.36 19.61 31.30
C LEU A 199 -6.83 19.79 30.94
N SER A 200 -7.23 20.98 30.47
CA SER A 200 -8.61 21.26 30.09
C SER A 200 -9.09 20.36 28.95
N PHE A 201 -8.26 20.10 27.95
CA PHE A 201 -8.59 19.19 26.87
C PHE A 201 -8.65 17.74 27.35
N LEU A 202 -7.66 17.28 28.12
CA LEU A 202 -7.65 15.89 28.61
C LEU A 202 -8.88 15.56 29.45
N ASN A 203 -9.44 16.50 30.18
CA ASN A 203 -10.67 16.33 30.96
C ASN A 203 -11.92 16.11 30.09
N THR A 204 -11.85 16.36 28.77
CA THR A 204 -12.93 16.03 27.83
C THR A 204 -12.84 14.63 27.24
N VAL A 205 -11.66 13.98 27.36
CA VAL A 205 -11.39 12.65 26.78
C VAL A 205 -11.71 11.57 27.81
N ARG A 206 -12.45 10.56 27.39
CA ARG A 206 -12.87 9.44 28.25
C ARG A 206 -12.07 8.16 27.93
N PRO A 207 -11.12 7.75 28.79
CA PRO A 207 -10.52 6.42 28.67
C PRO A 207 -11.54 5.35 29.10
N VAL A 208 -11.54 4.22 28.39
CA VAL A 208 -12.50 3.14 28.60
C VAL A 208 -11.81 1.78 28.70
N SER A 209 -12.46 0.85 29.40
CA SER A 209 -12.19 -0.58 29.33
C SER A 209 -13.29 -1.22 28.47
N PHE A 210 -12.92 -2.14 27.60
CA PHE A 210 -13.89 -2.80 26.73
C PHE A 210 -13.45 -4.23 26.40
N ASP A 211 -14.39 -5.02 25.92
CA ASP A 211 -14.14 -6.32 25.31
C ASP A 211 -14.29 -6.15 23.78
N TRP A 212 -13.31 -6.66 23.01
CA TRP A 212 -13.39 -6.63 21.58
C TRP A 212 -14.52 -7.53 21.05
N ASP A 213 -15.34 -6.97 20.19
CA ASP A 213 -16.35 -7.67 19.38
C ASP A 213 -16.30 -7.11 17.96
N ARG A 214 -15.24 -7.46 17.25
CA ARG A 214 -15.01 -6.94 15.89
C ARG A 214 -15.99 -7.57 14.91
N ARG A 215 -16.49 -6.74 14.00
CA ARG A 215 -17.45 -7.14 12.95
C ARG A 215 -16.95 -8.29 12.06
N ASP A 216 -15.65 -8.49 11.97
CA ASP A 216 -15.01 -9.60 11.24
C ASP A 216 -14.87 -10.86 12.14
N GLY A 217 -15.33 -10.83 13.37
CA GLY A 217 -15.23 -11.92 14.34
C GLY A 217 -13.84 -12.09 14.95
N SER A 218 -12.83 -11.34 14.51
CA SER A 218 -11.50 -11.38 15.10
C SER A 218 -11.46 -10.70 16.46
N MET A 219 -10.55 -11.12 17.33
CA MET A 219 -10.34 -10.59 18.68
C MET A 219 -11.56 -10.69 19.63
N ALA A 220 -12.65 -11.36 19.26
CA ALA A 220 -13.84 -11.48 20.10
C ALA A 220 -13.51 -11.97 21.52
N GLY A 221 -14.01 -11.25 22.53
CA GLY A 221 -13.80 -11.56 23.95
C GLY A 221 -12.43 -11.17 24.53
N LYS A 222 -11.51 -10.60 23.75
CA LYS A 222 -10.27 -10.03 24.30
C LYS A 222 -10.58 -8.71 25.00
N LYS A 223 -10.03 -8.53 26.19
CA LYS A 223 -10.19 -7.32 27.02
C LYS A 223 -9.08 -6.34 26.72
N ASP A 224 -9.42 -5.04 26.67
CA ASP A 224 -8.46 -3.99 26.41
C ASP A 224 -8.85 -2.67 27.08
N PHE A 225 -7.90 -1.73 27.08
CA PHE A 225 -8.12 -0.33 27.46
C PHE A 225 -7.85 0.55 26.26
N GLY A 226 -8.61 1.63 26.11
CA GLY A 226 -8.39 2.56 25.01
C GLY A 226 -9.41 3.67 24.98
N PHE A 227 -9.75 4.11 23.81
CA PHE A 227 -10.69 5.20 23.56
C PHE A 227 -11.70 4.79 22.50
N ILE A 228 -12.87 5.42 22.52
CA ILE A 228 -13.87 5.29 21.46
C ILE A 228 -13.57 6.37 20.41
N ALA A 229 -13.31 5.98 19.18
CA ALA A 229 -12.91 6.89 18.09
C ALA A 229 -13.96 8.01 17.88
N GLN A 230 -15.24 7.69 17.93
CA GLN A 230 -16.31 8.66 17.80
C GLN A 230 -16.28 9.72 18.93
N GLU A 231 -15.98 9.32 20.15
CA GLU A 231 -15.88 10.25 21.30
C GLU A 231 -14.62 11.11 21.20
N LEU A 232 -13.50 10.53 20.77
CA LEU A 232 -12.26 11.29 20.47
C LEU A 232 -12.51 12.33 19.38
N LYS A 233 -13.24 11.97 18.32
CA LYS A 233 -13.59 12.90 17.25
C LYS A 233 -14.39 14.09 17.75
N VAL A 234 -15.37 13.85 18.59
CA VAL A 234 -16.16 14.94 19.22
C VAL A 234 -15.27 15.88 20.05
N ALA A 235 -14.35 15.33 20.84
CA ALA A 235 -13.42 16.12 21.65
C ALA A 235 -12.43 16.90 20.76
N GLU A 236 -11.94 16.31 19.69
CA GLU A 236 -11.05 16.92 18.70
C GLU A 236 -11.73 18.09 17.98
N ASP A 237 -12.94 17.86 17.44
CA ASP A 237 -13.70 18.85 16.67
C ASP A 237 -14.20 20.03 17.53
N ALA A 238 -14.28 19.84 18.84
CA ALA A 238 -14.57 20.93 19.77
C ALA A 238 -13.41 21.93 19.93
N THR A 239 -12.24 21.65 19.36
CA THR A 239 -11.08 22.54 19.39
C THR A 239 -10.79 23.17 18.03
N ILE A 240 -10.15 24.34 18.01
CA ILE A 240 -9.63 24.95 16.78
C ILE A 240 -8.34 24.29 16.28
N TYR A 241 -7.86 23.25 16.98
CA TYR A 241 -6.62 22.54 16.70
C TYR A 241 -6.83 21.12 16.15
N ALA A 242 -8.04 20.79 15.69
CA ALA A 242 -8.39 19.49 15.13
C ALA A 242 -7.39 19.08 14.02
N ASP A 243 -7.09 19.98 13.07
CA ASP A 243 -6.13 19.73 11.98
C ASP A 243 -4.70 19.41 12.46
N HIS A 244 -4.33 19.85 13.66
CA HIS A 244 -3.02 19.56 14.25
C HIS A 244 -3.02 18.22 14.99
N MET A 245 -4.13 17.89 15.61
CA MET A 245 -4.26 16.69 16.46
C MET A 245 -4.41 15.43 15.61
N ARG A 246 -5.38 15.40 14.70
CA ARG A 246 -5.67 14.24 13.85
C ARG A 246 -5.68 12.94 14.67
N LEU A 247 -6.46 12.93 15.75
CA LEU A 247 -6.59 11.80 16.65
C LEU A 247 -7.38 10.65 16.05
N VAL A 248 -8.21 10.95 15.05
CA VAL A 248 -9.06 9.96 14.39
C VAL A 248 -8.79 9.98 12.89
N CYS A 249 -8.51 8.79 12.35
CA CYS A 249 -8.45 8.56 10.91
C CYS A 249 -9.86 8.22 10.41
N GLU A 250 -10.37 9.02 9.46
CA GLU A 250 -11.72 8.92 8.89
C GLU A 250 -11.69 8.49 7.41
N GLU A 251 -10.56 8.03 6.89
CA GLU A 251 -10.42 7.58 5.49
C GLU A 251 -11.43 6.48 5.13
N ASN A 252 -11.79 5.65 6.12
CA ASN A 252 -12.89 4.71 5.98
C ASN A 252 -13.96 5.03 7.03
N PRO A 253 -15.09 5.67 6.65
CA PRO A 253 -16.14 6.07 7.58
C PRO A 253 -16.84 4.88 8.28
N ASP A 254 -16.78 3.71 7.67
CA ASP A 254 -17.31 2.47 8.27
C ASP A 254 -16.36 1.86 9.30
N ARG A 255 -15.11 2.34 9.35
CA ARG A 255 -14.06 1.81 10.22
C ARG A 255 -13.12 2.92 10.67
N LEU A 256 -13.54 3.68 11.67
CA LEU A 256 -12.71 4.72 12.27
C LEU A 256 -11.52 4.10 13.03
N GLU A 257 -10.36 4.72 12.90
CA GLU A 257 -9.15 4.33 13.62
C GLU A 257 -8.69 5.50 14.50
N ALA A 258 -8.21 5.21 15.72
CA ALA A 258 -7.71 6.22 16.62
C ALA A 258 -6.18 6.17 16.70
N ASP A 259 -5.52 7.34 16.69
CA ASP A 259 -4.09 7.52 16.98
C ASP A 259 -3.88 8.22 18.33
N PRO A 260 -3.96 7.50 19.47
CA PRO A 260 -3.81 8.08 20.79
C PRO A 260 -2.38 8.61 21.05
N MET A 261 -1.38 8.22 20.25
CA MET A 261 0.01 8.70 20.42
C MET A 261 0.12 10.20 20.14
N LYS A 262 -0.78 10.76 19.32
CA LYS A 262 -0.88 12.21 19.09
C LYS A 262 -1.24 13.01 20.36
N MET A 263 -1.82 12.37 21.38
CA MET A 263 -2.09 13.00 22.67
C MET A 263 -0.84 13.12 23.57
N PHE A 264 0.28 12.46 23.23
CA PHE A 264 1.47 12.48 24.09
C PHE A 264 1.98 13.91 24.41
N PRO A 265 2.13 14.84 23.44
CA PRO A 265 2.49 16.22 23.74
C PRO A 265 1.48 16.94 24.64
N VAL A 266 0.18 16.66 24.46
CA VAL A 266 -0.90 17.22 25.29
C VAL A 266 -0.81 16.71 26.73
N LEU A 267 -0.50 15.42 26.92
CA LEU A 267 -0.24 14.83 28.23
C LEU A 267 0.96 15.50 28.94
N VAL A 268 2.03 15.74 28.22
CA VAL A 268 3.21 16.44 28.76
C VAL A 268 2.80 17.85 29.25
N LYS A 269 2.05 18.59 28.42
CA LYS A 269 1.57 19.92 28.77
C LYS A 269 0.66 19.91 30.01
N ALA A 270 -0.27 18.96 30.08
CA ALA A 270 -1.18 18.84 31.23
C ALA A 270 -0.41 18.53 32.53
N ILE A 271 0.62 17.69 32.49
CA ILE A 271 1.47 17.42 33.63
C ILE A 271 2.22 18.69 34.06
N GLN A 272 2.71 19.49 33.13
CA GLN A 272 3.37 20.77 33.43
C GLN A 272 2.41 21.76 34.09
N GLU A 273 1.15 21.85 33.64
CA GLU A 273 0.10 22.66 34.24
C GLU A 273 -0.19 22.22 35.66
N LEU A 274 -0.43 20.93 35.89
CA LEU A 274 -0.67 20.36 37.22
C LEU A 274 0.52 20.59 38.17
N SER A 275 1.76 20.45 37.68
CA SER A 275 2.97 20.71 38.48
C SER A 275 3.02 22.16 38.96
N LYS A 276 2.69 23.10 38.05
CA LYS A 276 2.66 24.52 38.37
C LYS A 276 1.58 24.84 39.42
N GLU A 277 0.35 24.34 39.23
CA GLU A 277 -0.75 24.53 40.17
C GLU A 277 -0.42 23.96 41.55
N LEU A 278 0.23 22.80 41.60
CA LEU A 278 0.67 22.19 42.85
C LEU A 278 1.73 23.05 43.58
N ASP A 279 2.68 23.63 42.86
CA ASP A 279 3.70 24.47 43.47
C ASP A 279 3.12 25.81 43.96
N GLU A 280 2.15 26.40 43.25
CA GLU A 280 1.40 27.55 43.70
C GLU A 280 0.60 27.23 44.98
N LEU A 281 -0.05 26.08 45.04
CA LEU A 281 -0.77 25.62 46.25
C LEU A 281 0.16 25.38 47.43
N LYS A 282 1.36 24.80 47.22
CA LYS A 282 2.36 24.59 48.26
C LYS A 282 2.89 25.92 48.79
N GLN A 283 3.08 26.91 47.90
CA GLN A 283 3.53 28.24 48.33
C GLN A 283 2.44 28.92 49.15
N TRP A 284 1.21 28.92 48.67
CA TRP A 284 0.07 29.46 49.42
C TRP A 284 -0.03 28.84 50.82
N LYS A 285 0.13 27.53 50.98
CA LYS A 285 0.13 26.82 52.25
C LYS A 285 1.28 27.22 53.19
N LYS A 286 2.38 27.73 52.69
CA LYS A 286 3.49 28.21 53.50
C LYS A 286 3.27 29.65 53.99
N ASP A 287 2.50 30.41 53.23
CA ASP A 287 2.29 31.85 53.47
C ASP A 287 1.08 32.08 54.40
N TYR A 288 0.28 31.01 54.69
CA TYR A 288 -0.82 30.96 55.63
C TYR A 288 -0.67 29.85 56.66
#